data_da991316cf08e48c3d59034ef8bab65a
#
_entry.id   da991316cf08e48c3d59034ef8bab65a
#
_cell.length_a   1.000
_cell.length_b   1.000
_cell.length_c   1.000
_cell.angle_alpha   90.00
_cell.angle_beta   90.00
_cell.angle_gamma   90.00
#
_symmetry.space_group_name_H-M   'P 1'
#
loop_
_entity.id
_entity.type
_entity.pdbx_description
1 polymer ?
#
loop_
_entity_poly.entity_id
_entity_poly.type
_entity_poly.pdbx_seq_one_letter_code
_entity_poly.pdbx_strand_id
1 'polypeptide(L)'
;MKRFIYILGLLILSLTSFSDALVQKNISLDIAQNLASEVLKEAKKEKVNISLVILDKGGNVVLSMKEDNAAVHTMKTAQKKAFTALSFGITTTEFASRVERVPNLTQIENTTTLGGGIPIKAGNETIGSIGIGGAPSGAIDEKIGNAALSRISNLLK
;
A
#
# COMPACT_ATOMS: atom_id res chain seq x y z
N MET A 1 -72.51 -29.40 -16.51
CA MET A 1 -71.85 -28.64 -15.41
C MET A 1 -70.33 -28.84 -15.57
N LYS A 2 -69.63 -27.89 -16.12
CA LYS A 2 -68.16 -27.93 -16.33
C LYS A 2 -67.48 -27.26 -15.14
N ARG A 3 -66.77 -28.05 -14.32
CA ARG A 3 -65.95 -27.49 -13.22
C ARG A 3 -64.62 -27.01 -13.78
N PHE A 4 -64.40 -25.70 -13.75
CA PHE A 4 -63.12 -25.06 -14.02
C PHE A 4 -62.23 -25.19 -12.79
N ILE A 5 -61.15 -25.96 -12.89
CA ILE A 5 -60.10 -26.03 -11.86
C ILE A 5 -59.08 -24.91 -12.22
N TYR A 6 -59.06 -23.84 -11.40
CA TYR A 6 -58.00 -22.85 -11.48
C TYR A 6 -56.77 -23.38 -10.75
N ILE A 7 -55.73 -23.76 -11.50
CA ILE A 7 -54.42 -24.05 -10.95
C ILE A 7 -53.75 -22.70 -10.77
N LEU A 8 -53.72 -22.22 -9.53
CA LEU A 8 -52.94 -21.04 -9.13
C LEU A 8 -51.48 -21.44 -9.03
N GLY A 9 -50.71 -21.19 -10.11
CA GLY A 9 -49.28 -21.38 -10.11
C GLY A 9 -48.60 -20.36 -9.18
N LEU A 10 -48.17 -20.82 -8.02
CA LEU A 10 -47.35 -20.02 -7.11
C LEU A 10 -45.94 -19.88 -7.73
N LEU A 11 -45.69 -18.77 -8.40
CA LEU A 11 -44.36 -18.42 -8.90
C LEU A 11 -43.52 -18.01 -7.69
N ILE A 12 -42.75 -18.96 -7.10
CA ILE A 12 -41.76 -18.66 -6.08
C ILE A 12 -40.62 -17.96 -6.80
N LEU A 13 -40.60 -16.63 -6.79
CA LEU A 13 -39.40 -15.84 -7.09
C LEU A 13 -38.39 -16.13 -5.98
N SER A 14 -37.45 -17.05 -6.21
CA SER A 14 -36.26 -17.15 -5.39
C SER A 14 -35.45 -15.87 -5.58
N LEU A 15 -35.54 -14.96 -4.61
CA LEU A 15 -34.61 -13.86 -4.43
C LEU A 15 -33.25 -14.49 -4.13
N THR A 16 -32.45 -14.74 -5.16
CA THR A 16 -31.03 -15.01 -4.99
C THR A 16 -30.39 -13.73 -4.45
N SER A 17 -30.19 -13.70 -3.14
CA SER A 17 -29.33 -12.69 -2.52
C SER A 17 -27.93 -12.91 -3.10
N PHE A 18 -27.55 -12.11 -4.11
CA PHE A 18 -26.17 -11.99 -4.51
C PHE A 18 -25.43 -11.33 -3.35
N SER A 19 -24.67 -12.11 -2.61
CA SER A 19 -23.64 -11.56 -1.73
C SER A 19 -22.62 -10.87 -2.64
N ASP A 20 -22.64 -9.54 -2.68
CA ASP A 20 -21.62 -8.74 -3.34
C ASP A 20 -20.30 -8.96 -2.59
N ALA A 21 -19.53 -9.97 -3.01
CA ALA A 21 -18.15 -10.10 -2.56
C ALA A 21 -17.36 -8.91 -3.10
N LEU A 22 -16.80 -8.11 -2.20
CA LEU A 22 -15.92 -6.98 -2.56
C LEU A 22 -14.68 -7.55 -3.24
N VAL A 23 -14.58 -7.38 -4.56
CA VAL A 23 -13.35 -7.65 -5.30
C VAL A 23 -12.46 -6.42 -5.20
N GLN A 24 -11.33 -6.53 -4.52
CA GLN A 24 -10.36 -5.46 -4.37
C GLN A 24 -9.07 -5.82 -5.09
N LYS A 25 -8.51 -4.86 -5.83
CA LYS A 25 -7.14 -4.99 -6.33
C LYS A 25 -6.17 -4.96 -5.17
N ASN A 26 -5.18 -5.82 -5.19
CA ASN A 26 -4.14 -5.91 -4.18
C ASN A 26 -2.77 -6.11 -4.83
N ILE A 27 -1.70 -5.69 -4.16
CA ILE A 27 -0.34 -5.94 -4.65
C ILE A 27 -0.03 -7.43 -4.55
N SER A 28 0.52 -8.01 -5.62
CA SER A 28 1.02 -9.38 -5.60
C SER A 28 2.46 -9.43 -5.10
N LEU A 29 2.90 -10.61 -4.63
CA LEU A 29 4.30 -10.83 -4.25
C LEU A 29 5.25 -10.58 -5.43
N ASP A 30 4.87 -10.94 -6.65
CA ASP A 30 5.70 -10.73 -7.84
C ASP A 30 5.94 -9.23 -8.11
N ILE A 31 4.90 -8.40 -7.98
CA ILE A 31 5.04 -6.94 -8.10
C ILE A 31 5.91 -6.39 -6.97
N ALA A 32 5.71 -6.87 -5.74
CA ALA A 32 6.50 -6.45 -4.59
C ALA A 32 7.98 -6.80 -4.75
N GLN A 33 8.32 -7.98 -5.27
CA GLN A 33 9.70 -8.39 -5.54
C GLN A 33 10.34 -7.53 -6.64
N ASN A 34 9.62 -7.26 -7.73
CA ASN A 34 10.10 -6.37 -8.79
C ASN A 34 10.36 -4.96 -8.24
N LEU A 35 9.43 -4.41 -7.46
CA LEU A 35 9.60 -3.10 -6.81
C LEU A 35 10.81 -3.08 -5.88
N ALA A 36 10.95 -4.07 -5.01
CA ALA A 36 12.07 -4.18 -4.08
C ALA A 36 13.42 -4.22 -4.82
N SER A 37 13.51 -4.98 -5.92
CA SER A 37 14.70 -5.03 -6.75
C SER A 37 15.08 -3.66 -7.32
N GLU A 38 14.11 -2.90 -7.83
CA GLU A 38 14.35 -1.55 -8.35
C GLU A 38 14.73 -0.57 -7.22
N VAL A 39 14.11 -0.67 -6.05
CA VAL A 39 14.45 0.14 -4.87
C VAL A 39 15.91 -0.07 -4.46
N LEU A 40 16.38 -1.32 -4.39
CA LEU A 40 17.79 -1.61 -4.06
C LEU A 40 18.76 -1.07 -5.12
N LYS A 41 18.39 -1.11 -6.41
CA LYS A 41 19.18 -0.50 -7.49
C LYS A 41 19.29 1.02 -7.33
N GLU A 42 18.17 1.69 -7.02
CA GLU A 42 18.17 3.13 -6.81
C GLU A 42 18.93 3.53 -5.54
N ALA A 43 18.78 2.77 -4.42
CA ALA A 43 19.55 2.98 -3.19
C ALA A 43 21.06 2.88 -3.44
N LYS A 44 21.50 1.91 -4.25
CA LYS A 44 22.90 1.76 -4.64
C LYS A 44 23.44 2.96 -5.43
N LYS A 45 22.61 3.57 -6.30
CA LYS A 45 23.00 4.81 -7.02
C LYS A 45 23.16 5.98 -6.05
N GLU A 46 22.29 6.09 -5.05
CA GLU A 46 22.39 7.11 -4.00
C GLU A 46 23.48 6.79 -2.96
N LYS A 47 24.14 5.63 -3.05
CA LYS A 47 25.20 5.15 -2.13
C LYS A 47 24.74 5.09 -0.68
N VAL A 48 23.53 4.64 -0.46
CA VAL A 48 22.92 4.48 0.87
C VAL A 48 22.54 3.03 1.12
N ASN A 49 22.55 2.62 2.40
CA ASN A 49 22.05 1.33 2.84
C ASN A 49 20.68 1.52 3.48
N ILE A 50 19.70 0.80 2.99
CA ILE A 50 18.30 0.98 3.37
C ILE A 50 17.65 -0.29 3.92
N SER A 51 16.53 -0.08 4.59
CA SER A 51 15.49 -1.09 4.78
C SER A 51 14.24 -0.68 4.01
N LEU A 52 13.49 -1.64 3.50
CA LEU A 52 12.21 -1.42 2.88
C LEU A 52 11.16 -2.39 3.41
N VAL A 53 9.90 -1.94 3.44
CA VAL A 53 8.73 -2.75 3.79
C VAL A 53 7.64 -2.44 2.79
N ILE A 54 7.04 -3.48 2.20
CA ILE A 54 5.90 -3.38 1.30
C ILE A 54 4.71 -4.03 1.98
N LEU A 55 3.62 -3.27 2.09
CA LEU A 55 2.34 -3.70 2.65
C LEU A 55 1.32 -3.91 1.54
N ASP A 56 0.44 -4.89 1.74
CA ASP A 56 -0.77 -5.05 0.94
C ASP A 56 -1.84 -4.02 1.36
N LYS A 57 -2.98 -4.02 0.67
CA LYS A 57 -4.11 -3.12 0.97
C LYS A 57 -4.71 -3.35 2.37
N GLY A 58 -4.55 -4.54 2.93
CA GLY A 58 -4.97 -4.90 4.29
C GLY A 58 -3.98 -4.50 5.38
N GLY A 59 -2.81 -3.95 5.01
CA GLY A 59 -1.75 -3.59 5.96
C GLY A 59 -0.84 -4.75 6.35
N ASN A 60 -0.97 -5.91 5.71
CA ASN A 60 -0.09 -7.05 5.96
C ASN A 60 1.25 -6.87 5.22
N VAL A 61 2.33 -7.33 5.83
CA VAL A 61 3.65 -7.32 5.18
C VAL A 61 3.69 -8.37 4.08
N VAL A 62 3.84 -7.93 2.83
CA VAL A 62 4.06 -8.79 1.67
C VAL A 62 5.54 -9.09 1.52
N LEU A 63 6.38 -8.08 1.71
CA LEU A 63 7.83 -8.20 1.60
C LEU A 63 8.53 -7.21 2.52
N SER A 64 9.62 -7.62 3.14
CA SER A 64 10.51 -6.74 3.88
C SER A 64 11.97 -7.14 3.63
N MET A 65 12.84 -6.15 3.47
CA MET A 65 14.26 -6.35 3.24
C MET A 65 15.08 -5.31 4.00
N LYS A 66 16.23 -5.73 4.49
CA LYS A 66 17.22 -4.86 5.14
C LYS A 66 18.58 -5.16 4.56
N GLU A 67 19.27 -4.13 4.05
CA GLU A 67 20.67 -4.28 3.66
C GLU A 67 21.57 -4.46 4.89
N ASP A 68 22.66 -5.18 4.72
CA ASP A 68 23.54 -5.60 5.83
C ASP A 68 24.01 -4.42 6.70
N ASN A 69 24.34 -3.31 6.07
CA ASN A 69 24.85 -2.12 6.73
C ASN A 69 23.75 -1.07 7.07
N ALA A 70 22.47 -1.37 6.83
CA ALA A 70 21.40 -0.48 7.25
C ALA A 70 21.28 -0.47 8.78
N ALA A 71 21.02 0.70 9.36
CA ALA A 71 20.98 0.87 10.81
C ALA A 71 19.84 0.07 11.47
N VAL A 72 19.96 -0.23 12.76
CA VAL A 72 19.03 -1.11 13.50
C VAL A 72 17.58 -0.61 13.47
N HIS A 73 17.35 0.70 13.53
CA HIS A 73 16.01 1.29 13.57
C HIS A 73 15.30 1.32 12.21
N THR A 74 16.03 1.19 11.09
CA THR A 74 15.52 1.49 9.75
C THR A 74 14.37 0.59 9.33
N MET A 75 14.36 -0.68 9.73
CA MET A 75 13.27 -1.62 9.42
C MET A 75 11.95 -1.18 10.06
N LYS A 76 11.96 -0.85 11.37
CA LYS A 76 10.75 -0.37 12.05
C LYS A 76 10.29 0.98 11.51
N THR A 77 11.23 1.85 11.15
CA THR A 77 10.92 3.14 10.54
C THR A 77 10.28 2.94 9.15
N ALA A 78 10.83 2.06 8.32
CA ALA A 78 10.27 1.73 7.01
C ALA A 78 8.83 1.18 7.16
N GLN A 79 8.57 0.31 8.14
CA GLN A 79 7.23 -0.21 8.40
C GLN A 79 6.23 0.90 8.77
N LYS A 80 6.61 1.83 9.65
CA LYS A 80 5.76 2.97 10.02
C LYS A 80 5.50 3.89 8.84
N LYS A 81 6.50 4.12 7.99
CA LYS A 81 6.34 4.91 6.76
C LYS A 81 5.35 4.24 5.80
N ALA A 82 5.49 2.92 5.56
CA ALA A 82 4.55 2.17 4.73
C ALA A 82 3.12 2.23 5.31
N PHE A 83 2.97 2.00 6.62
CA PHE A 83 1.67 2.06 7.30
C PHE A 83 1.01 3.43 7.16
N THR A 84 1.77 4.51 7.38
CA THR A 84 1.26 5.88 7.24
C THR A 84 0.79 6.14 5.80
N ALA A 85 1.62 5.80 4.82
CA ALA A 85 1.29 6.02 3.41
C ALA A 85 0.04 5.22 2.98
N LEU A 86 -0.11 3.98 3.46
CA LEU A 86 -1.28 3.15 3.19
C LEU A 86 -2.54 3.75 3.81
N SER A 87 -2.47 4.09 5.11
CA SER A 87 -3.62 4.53 5.90
C SER A 87 -4.22 5.84 5.38
N PHE A 88 -3.39 6.73 4.88
CA PHE A 88 -3.83 8.05 4.41
C PHE A 88 -3.90 8.18 2.89
N GLY A 89 -3.40 7.21 2.13
CA GLY A 89 -3.36 7.21 0.66
C GLY A 89 -2.48 8.30 0.05
N ILE A 90 -1.53 8.85 0.83
CA ILE A 90 -0.62 9.93 0.47
C ILE A 90 0.81 9.59 0.89
N THR A 91 1.80 10.33 0.40
CA THR A 91 3.18 10.16 0.87
C THR A 91 3.32 10.61 2.33
N THR A 92 4.33 10.08 3.02
CA THR A 92 4.59 10.52 4.41
C THR A 92 5.08 11.96 4.47
N THR A 93 5.64 12.51 3.41
CA THR A 93 5.97 13.95 3.30
C THR A 93 4.70 14.80 3.24
N GLU A 94 3.70 14.39 2.47
CA GLU A 94 2.39 15.05 2.46
C GLU A 94 1.67 14.90 3.81
N PHE A 95 1.82 13.74 4.47
CA PHE A 95 1.28 13.53 5.82
C PHE A 95 1.94 14.49 6.83
N ALA A 96 3.26 14.71 6.76
CA ALA A 96 3.95 15.69 7.61
C ALA A 96 3.33 17.09 7.47
N SER A 97 3.06 17.53 6.24
CA SER A 97 2.40 18.82 5.98
C SER A 97 0.95 18.88 6.50
N ARG A 98 0.24 17.72 6.58
CA ARG A 98 -1.07 17.67 7.25
C ARG A 98 -0.95 17.79 8.76
N VAL A 99 0.07 17.16 9.37
CA VAL A 99 0.34 17.24 10.80
C VAL A 99 0.63 18.68 11.24
N GLU A 100 1.29 19.49 10.43
CA GLU A 100 1.49 20.92 10.74
C GLU A 100 0.16 21.67 10.98
N ARG A 101 -0.89 21.27 10.23
CA ARG A 101 -2.24 21.86 10.36
C ARG A 101 -3.12 21.15 11.39
N VAL A 102 -2.88 19.86 11.61
CA VAL A 102 -3.66 19.01 12.53
C VAL A 102 -2.71 18.17 13.36
N PRO A 103 -2.08 18.73 14.41
CA PRO A 103 -1.02 18.06 15.19
C PRO A 103 -1.46 16.74 15.83
N ASN A 104 -2.74 16.60 16.17
CA ASN A 104 -3.27 15.40 16.82
C ASN A 104 -3.19 14.13 15.94
N LEU A 105 -2.92 14.26 14.64
CA LEU A 105 -2.68 13.09 13.77
C LEU A 105 -1.48 12.25 14.22
N THR A 106 -0.53 12.85 14.95
CA THR A 106 0.62 12.12 15.54
C THR A 106 0.23 11.15 16.65
N GLN A 107 -0.99 11.24 17.19
CA GLN A 107 -1.50 10.33 18.22
C GLN A 107 -1.99 9.00 17.63
N ILE A 108 -2.15 8.91 16.31
CA ILE A 108 -2.50 7.66 15.64
C ILE A 108 -1.29 6.73 15.71
N GLU A 109 -1.47 5.58 16.34
CA GLU A 109 -0.39 4.60 16.50
C GLU A 109 0.21 4.18 15.15
N ASN A 110 1.49 3.88 15.17
CA ASN A 110 2.28 3.44 14.02
C ASN A 110 2.40 4.46 12.88
N THR A 111 1.91 5.68 13.05
CA THR A 111 2.16 6.76 12.07
C THR A 111 3.52 7.42 12.28
N THR A 112 4.01 8.07 11.22
CA THR A 112 5.26 8.86 11.25
C THR A 112 5.22 9.99 10.22
N THR A 113 5.86 11.10 10.55
CA THR A 113 6.06 12.26 9.66
C THR A 113 7.37 12.17 8.87
N LEU A 114 8.14 11.09 9.05
CA LEU A 114 9.39 10.91 8.33
C LEU A 114 9.11 10.53 6.87
N GLY A 115 9.59 11.32 5.91
CA GLY A 115 9.44 11.08 4.47
C GLY A 115 10.01 9.72 4.03
N GLY A 116 9.47 9.15 2.93
CA GLY A 116 9.88 7.87 2.36
C GLY A 116 8.83 6.76 2.46
N GLY A 117 7.60 7.07 2.87
CA GLY A 117 6.42 6.22 2.72
C GLY A 117 5.61 6.65 1.50
N ILE A 118 5.26 5.71 0.62
CA ILE A 118 4.62 6.00 -0.66
C ILE A 118 3.49 5.00 -0.90
N PRO A 119 2.26 5.44 -1.22
CA PRO A 119 1.20 4.54 -1.62
C PRO A 119 1.48 3.96 -3.00
N ILE A 120 1.25 2.65 -3.18
CA ILE A 120 1.37 1.97 -4.48
C ILE A 120 -0.02 1.96 -5.11
N LYS A 121 -0.13 2.53 -6.31
CA LYS A 121 -1.40 2.67 -7.02
C LYS A 121 -1.42 1.90 -8.33
N ALA A 122 -2.56 1.26 -8.62
CA ALA A 122 -2.90 0.73 -9.94
C ALA A 122 -4.06 1.55 -10.49
N GLY A 123 -3.79 2.39 -11.48
CA GLY A 123 -4.71 3.47 -11.87
C GLY A 123 -4.95 4.44 -10.70
N ASN A 124 -6.22 4.62 -10.34
CA ASN A 124 -6.61 5.50 -9.21
C ASN A 124 -6.74 4.75 -7.88
N GLU A 125 -6.56 3.44 -7.87
CA GLU A 125 -6.77 2.61 -6.68
C GLU A 125 -5.45 2.33 -5.96
N THR A 126 -5.41 2.57 -4.66
CA THR A 126 -4.29 2.15 -3.82
C THR A 126 -4.37 0.63 -3.61
N ILE A 127 -3.35 -0.09 -4.03
CA ILE A 127 -3.23 -1.55 -3.95
C ILE A 127 -2.26 -2.02 -2.86
N GLY A 128 -1.57 -1.08 -2.22
CA GLY A 128 -0.58 -1.34 -1.18
C GLY A 128 0.25 -0.08 -0.92
N SER A 129 1.34 -0.24 -0.21
CA SER A 129 2.30 0.83 0.06
C SER A 129 3.71 0.32 0.22
N ILE A 130 4.68 1.21 0.07
CA ILE A 130 6.07 0.96 0.40
C ILE A 130 6.58 2.00 1.39
N GLY A 131 7.40 1.57 2.33
CA GLY A 131 8.19 2.45 3.19
C GLY A 131 9.67 2.13 3.04
N ILE A 132 10.49 3.16 2.93
CA ILE A 132 11.95 3.09 2.81
C ILE A 132 12.56 3.90 3.94
N GLY A 133 13.60 3.38 4.55
CA GLY A 133 14.32 4.07 5.61
C GLY A 133 15.79 3.68 5.62
N GLY A 134 16.65 4.65 5.90
CA GLY A 134 18.10 4.43 5.97
C GLY A 134 18.92 5.49 5.26
N ALA A 135 18.34 6.23 4.32
CA ALA A 135 19.02 7.38 3.74
C ALA A 135 19.18 8.52 4.78
N PRO A 136 20.11 9.45 4.56
CA PRO A 136 20.33 10.60 5.45
C PRO A 136 19.12 11.51 5.61
N SER A 137 18.18 11.49 4.67
CA SER A 137 16.92 12.24 4.76
C SER A 137 15.74 11.46 4.18
N GLY A 138 14.54 11.73 4.67
CA GLY A 138 13.31 11.16 4.14
C GLY A 138 13.05 11.55 2.67
N ALA A 139 13.55 12.69 2.24
CA ALA A 139 13.46 13.11 0.84
C ALA A 139 14.26 12.19 -0.10
N ILE A 140 15.41 11.68 0.34
CA ILE A 140 16.19 10.69 -0.42
C ILE A 140 15.47 9.35 -0.44
N ASP A 141 14.93 8.88 0.71
CA ASP A 141 14.13 7.67 0.78
C ASP A 141 12.94 7.75 -0.20
N GLU A 142 12.22 8.89 -0.23
CA GLU A 142 11.08 9.11 -1.12
C GLU A 142 11.49 9.18 -2.60
N LYS A 143 12.62 9.82 -2.91
CA LYS A 143 13.21 9.86 -4.26
C LYS A 143 13.50 8.45 -4.77
N ILE A 144 14.13 7.61 -3.95
CA ILE A 144 14.42 6.21 -4.28
C ILE A 144 13.13 5.44 -4.59
N GLY A 145 12.11 5.57 -3.73
CA GLY A 145 10.85 4.87 -3.92
C GLY A 145 10.09 5.32 -5.16
N ASN A 146 10.02 6.62 -5.42
CA ASN A 146 9.36 7.16 -6.61
C ASN A 146 10.08 6.73 -7.90
N ALA A 147 11.41 6.73 -7.92
CA ALA A 147 12.19 6.26 -9.06
C ALA A 147 11.93 4.77 -9.33
N ALA A 148 11.90 3.94 -8.29
CA ALA A 148 11.60 2.51 -8.40
C ALA A 148 10.17 2.24 -8.91
N LEU A 149 9.16 2.94 -8.36
CA LEU A 149 7.76 2.83 -8.82
C LEU A 149 7.62 3.21 -10.29
N SER A 150 8.32 4.25 -10.74
CA SER A 150 8.34 4.65 -12.16
C SER A 150 8.87 3.54 -13.06
N ARG A 151 9.88 2.76 -12.61
CA ARG A 151 10.46 1.64 -13.37
C ARG A 151 9.50 0.48 -13.59
N ILE A 152 8.59 0.26 -12.65
CA ILE A 152 7.61 -0.83 -12.71
C ILE A 152 6.21 -0.36 -13.12
N SER A 153 6.05 0.87 -13.58
CA SER A 153 4.75 1.48 -13.89
C SER A 153 3.90 0.67 -14.88
N ASN A 154 4.53 -0.10 -15.78
CA ASN A 154 3.86 -1.00 -16.70
C ASN A 154 3.18 -2.21 -16.02
N LEU A 155 3.59 -2.55 -14.79
CA LEU A 155 3.00 -3.62 -13.98
C LEU A 155 1.83 -3.13 -13.10
N LEU A 156 1.65 -1.81 -12.99
CA LEU A 156 0.67 -1.14 -12.11
C LEU A 156 -0.57 -0.64 -12.90
N LYS A 157 -1.14 -1.49 -13.75
CA LYS A 157 -2.28 -1.15 -14.62
C LYS A 157 -3.60 -1.71 -14.11
#